data_a795c1d6b2faba06cb58c958f37c2adc
#
_entry.id   a795c1d6b2faba06cb58c958f37c2adc
#
_cell.length_a   1.000
_cell.length_b   1.000
_cell.length_c   1.000
_cell.angle_alpha   90.00
_cell.angle_beta   90.00
_cell.angle_gamma   90.00
#
_symmetry.space_group_name_H-M   'P 1'
#
loop_
_entity.id
_entity.type
_entity.pdbx_description
1 polymer ?
#
loop_
_entity_poly.entity_id
_entity_poly.type
_entity_poly.pdbx_seq_one_letter_code
_entity_poly.pdbx_strand_id
1 'polypeptide(L)'
;EQIEMADDIIIFPEFDKIKNEIERLRIELSMLLLERDELQFVICRNIEAKYMLEFGSIEYRAYEAQCTALRLKRKIELIQAKRNRQEPVSIVAIEEILDQEFASYQKQLDERISKMNEALQWKEADALSEDEIKELKMLYRKLVKILHSDMNPDRTDAQKELFEHAVTAYKNGDLATLRMIDAMVGSETLIKQSNDTTEQLNEEKRRLQNLLKKIQESI
;
A
#
# COMPACT_ATOMS: atom_id res chain seq x y z
N GLU A 1 63.08 24.80 8.73
CA GLU A 1 61.78 25.41 9.06
C GLU A 1 60.71 24.78 8.20
N GLN A 2 59.99 23.81 8.78
CA GLN A 2 58.78 23.21 8.19
C GLN A 2 57.60 24.06 8.61
N ILE A 3 56.98 24.73 7.64
CA ILE A 3 55.70 25.41 7.83
C ILE A 3 54.61 24.31 7.77
N GLU A 4 54.11 23.90 8.94
CA GLU A 4 52.86 23.19 9.06
C GLU A 4 51.72 24.13 8.59
N MET A 5 51.23 23.89 7.39
CA MET A 5 49.96 24.48 6.98
C MET A 5 48.85 23.70 7.69
N ALA A 6 48.36 24.26 8.76
CA ALA A 6 47.09 23.83 9.36
C ALA A 6 45.99 24.11 8.36
N ASP A 7 45.36 23.06 7.84
CA ASP A 7 44.10 23.13 7.12
C ASP A 7 42.99 23.63 8.09
N ASP A 8 42.86 24.94 8.17
CA ASP A 8 41.69 25.54 8.84
C ASP A 8 40.45 25.24 8.02
N ILE A 9 39.72 24.21 8.45
CA ILE A 9 38.39 23.87 7.91
C ILE A 9 37.50 25.09 8.25
N ILE A 10 37.25 25.96 7.26
CA ILE A 10 36.30 27.04 7.36
C ILE A 10 34.90 26.46 7.49
N ILE A 11 34.43 26.26 8.70
CA ILE A 11 33.06 25.85 9.01
C ILE A 11 32.15 27.04 8.71
N PHE A 12 31.36 26.93 7.62
CA PHE A 12 30.32 27.91 7.33
C PHE A 12 29.09 27.62 8.22
N PRO A 13 28.75 28.44 9.23
CA PRO A 13 27.65 28.15 10.15
C PRO A 13 26.26 27.99 9.46
N GLU A 14 26.11 28.58 8.26
CA GLU A 14 24.90 28.45 7.45
C GLU A 14 24.77 27.07 6.80
N PHE A 15 25.86 26.47 6.41
CA PHE A 15 25.89 25.15 5.80
C PHE A 15 25.42 24.07 6.78
N ASP A 16 25.92 24.11 8.01
CA ASP A 16 25.51 23.16 9.06
C ASP A 16 24.05 23.37 9.47
N LYS A 17 23.57 24.60 9.48
CA LYS A 17 22.14 24.88 9.74
C LYS A 17 21.24 24.25 8.67
N ILE A 18 21.57 24.40 7.39
CA ILE A 18 20.81 23.82 6.29
C ILE A 18 20.83 22.28 6.35
N LYS A 19 22.00 21.68 6.60
CA LYS A 19 22.13 20.21 6.77
C LYS A 19 21.26 19.70 7.94
N ASN A 20 21.31 20.35 9.07
CA ASN A 20 20.49 19.99 10.23
C ASN A 20 18.99 20.13 9.93
N GLU A 21 18.59 21.12 9.16
CA GLU A 21 17.21 21.33 8.75
C GLU A 21 16.75 20.24 7.76
N ILE A 22 17.59 19.88 6.80
CA ILE A 22 17.34 18.76 5.87
C ILE A 22 17.17 17.45 6.65
N GLU A 23 18.01 17.17 7.62
CA GLU A 23 17.91 15.95 8.43
C GLU A 23 16.60 15.92 9.25
N ARG A 24 16.20 17.06 9.83
CA ARG A 24 14.88 17.18 10.49
C ARG A 24 13.73 16.91 9.54
N LEU A 25 13.74 17.50 8.35
CA LEU A 25 12.71 17.28 7.32
C LEU A 25 12.66 15.81 6.86
N ARG A 26 13.82 15.16 6.72
CA ARG A 26 13.90 13.73 6.41
C ARG A 26 13.30 12.86 7.51
N ILE A 27 13.57 13.17 8.77
CA ILE A 27 12.98 12.47 9.92
C ILE A 27 11.46 12.64 9.90
N GLU A 28 10.97 13.87 9.77
CA GLU A 28 9.54 14.16 9.74
C GLU A 28 8.85 13.46 8.55
N LEU A 29 9.42 13.53 7.36
CA LEU A 29 8.93 12.85 6.18
C LEU A 29 8.84 11.33 6.39
N SER A 30 9.87 10.72 6.98
CA SER A 30 9.86 9.28 7.30
C SER A 30 8.77 8.89 8.30
N MET A 31 8.42 9.77 9.23
CA MET A 31 7.32 9.53 10.18
C MET A 31 5.96 9.60 9.51
N LEU A 32 5.73 10.62 8.67
CA LEU A 32 4.48 10.78 7.94
C LEU A 32 4.27 9.66 6.91
N LEU A 33 5.32 9.22 6.23
CA LEU A 33 5.24 8.06 5.33
C LEU A 33 4.83 6.80 6.10
N LEU A 34 5.43 6.57 7.27
CA LEU A 34 5.05 5.43 8.13
C LEU A 34 3.60 5.55 8.60
N GLU A 35 3.16 6.72 9.04
CA GLU A 35 1.78 6.98 9.48
C GLU A 35 0.78 6.72 8.36
N ARG A 36 1.03 7.24 7.16
CA ARG A 36 0.21 6.98 5.97
C ARG A 36 0.10 5.49 5.67
N ASP A 37 1.23 4.79 5.67
CA ASP A 37 1.28 3.37 5.36
C ASP A 37 0.61 2.52 6.47
N GLU A 38 0.72 2.92 7.74
CA GLU A 38 0.00 2.30 8.86
C GLU A 38 -1.52 2.48 8.72
N LEU A 39 -1.97 3.69 8.40
CA LEU A 39 -3.38 3.97 8.15
C LEU A 39 -3.91 3.12 7.00
N GLN A 40 -3.21 3.11 5.87
CA GLN A 40 -3.65 2.43 4.66
C GLN A 40 -3.59 0.90 4.76
N PHE A 41 -2.50 0.35 5.28
CA PHE A 41 -2.22 -1.09 5.21
C PHE A 41 -2.65 -1.86 6.47
N VAL A 42 -2.78 -1.18 7.61
CA VAL A 42 -3.15 -1.82 8.87
C VAL A 42 -4.55 -1.39 9.30
N ILE A 43 -4.77 -0.09 9.50
CA ILE A 43 -6.01 0.41 10.10
C ILE A 43 -7.18 0.24 9.15
N CYS A 44 -7.07 0.71 7.90
CA CYS A 44 -8.14 0.55 6.91
C CYS A 44 -8.44 -0.93 6.66
N ARG A 45 -7.41 -1.77 6.55
CA ARG A 45 -7.58 -3.21 6.34
C ARG A 45 -8.29 -3.89 7.51
N ASN A 46 -7.97 -3.51 8.74
CA ASN A 46 -8.67 -4.01 9.93
C ASN A 46 -10.15 -3.61 9.95
N ILE A 47 -10.45 -2.36 9.56
CA ILE A 47 -11.83 -1.87 9.46
C ILE A 47 -12.58 -2.63 8.37
N GLU A 48 -11.98 -2.81 7.19
CA GLU A 48 -12.57 -3.59 6.09
C GLU A 48 -12.83 -5.05 6.48
N ALA A 49 -11.85 -5.70 7.13
CA ALA A 49 -12.00 -7.06 7.60
C ALA A 49 -13.15 -7.17 8.63
N LYS A 50 -13.19 -6.28 9.61
CA LYS A 50 -14.27 -6.24 10.60
C LYS A 50 -15.63 -6.02 9.93
N TYR A 51 -15.74 -5.09 9.00
CA TYR A 51 -16.95 -4.84 8.24
C TYR A 51 -17.40 -6.09 7.46
N MET A 52 -16.49 -6.75 6.74
CA MET A 52 -16.79 -7.96 6.00
C MET A 52 -17.24 -9.12 6.90
N LEU A 53 -16.66 -9.26 8.09
CA LEU A 53 -17.05 -10.29 9.06
C LEU A 53 -18.44 -10.05 9.66
N GLU A 54 -18.82 -8.78 9.87
CA GLU A 54 -20.12 -8.43 10.46
C GLU A 54 -21.23 -8.36 9.41
N PHE A 55 -20.97 -7.77 8.25
CA PHE A 55 -21.99 -7.44 7.26
C PHE A 55 -21.88 -8.19 5.93
N GLY A 56 -20.71 -8.77 5.61
CA GLY A 56 -20.45 -9.39 4.30
C GLY A 56 -21.46 -10.48 3.94
N SER A 57 -21.87 -11.31 4.90
CA SER A 57 -22.87 -12.37 4.66
C SER A 57 -24.28 -11.82 4.38
N ILE A 58 -24.62 -10.67 4.97
CA ILE A 58 -25.91 -10.01 4.76
C ILE A 58 -25.92 -9.35 3.38
N GLU A 59 -24.86 -8.65 3.02
CA GLU A 59 -24.70 -8.03 1.70
C GLU A 59 -24.68 -9.08 0.58
N TYR A 60 -24.00 -10.20 0.80
CA TYR A 60 -24.00 -11.31 -0.14
C TYR A 60 -25.41 -11.82 -0.41
N ARG A 61 -26.16 -12.16 0.65
CA ARG A 61 -27.53 -12.67 0.52
C ARG A 61 -28.47 -11.65 -0.11
N ALA A 62 -28.36 -10.37 0.23
CA ALA A 62 -29.17 -9.31 -0.35
C ALA A 62 -28.91 -9.18 -1.87
N TYR A 63 -27.63 -9.21 -2.27
CA TYR A 63 -27.25 -9.14 -3.67
C TYR A 63 -27.64 -10.40 -4.45
N GLU A 64 -27.47 -11.58 -3.88
CA GLU A 64 -27.92 -12.86 -4.45
C GLU A 64 -29.43 -12.87 -4.70
N ALA A 65 -30.21 -12.43 -3.71
CA ALA A 65 -31.66 -12.32 -3.84
C ALA A 65 -32.08 -11.32 -4.94
N GLN A 66 -31.38 -10.20 -5.04
CA GLN A 66 -31.59 -9.21 -6.11
C GLN A 66 -31.29 -9.80 -7.49
N CYS A 67 -30.15 -10.47 -7.63
CA CYS A 67 -29.76 -11.14 -8.88
C CYS A 67 -30.79 -12.21 -9.29
N THR A 68 -31.24 -13.02 -8.34
CA THR A 68 -32.27 -14.05 -8.55
C THR A 68 -33.60 -13.42 -9.02
N ALA A 69 -34.04 -12.34 -8.38
CA ALA A 69 -35.26 -11.65 -8.78
C ALA A 69 -35.16 -11.06 -10.19
N LEU A 70 -34.04 -10.44 -10.52
CA LEU A 70 -33.79 -9.90 -11.87
C LEU A 70 -33.73 -11.00 -12.93
N ARG A 71 -33.07 -12.12 -12.63
CA ARG A 71 -32.97 -13.27 -13.52
C ARG A 71 -34.36 -13.90 -13.77
N LEU A 72 -35.17 -14.05 -12.73
CA LEU A 72 -36.55 -14.55 -12.85
C LEU A 72 -37.42 -13.60 -13.68
N LYS A 73 -37.34 -12.30 -13.43
CA LYS A 73 -38.05 -11.29 -14.22
C LYS A 73 -37.67 -11.40 -15.70
N ARG A 74 -36.38 -11.47 -16.00
CA ARG A 74 -35.88 -11.61 -17.38
C ARG A 74 -36.33 -12.91 -18.02
N LYS A 75 -36.32 -14.02 -17.28
CA LYS A 75 -36.84 -15.31 -17.74
C LYS A 75 -38.32 -15.22 -18.16
N ILE A 76 -39.15 -14.56 -17.36
CA ILE A 76 -40.56 -14.34 -17.68
C ILE A 76 -40.71 -13.53 -18.97
N GLU A 77 -39.95 -12.46 -19.14
CA GLU A 77 -39.92 -11.63 -20.33
C GLU A 77 -39.59 -12.44 -21.61
N LEU A 78 -38.54 -13.29 -21.54
CA LEU A 78 -38.12 -14.14 -22.65
C LEU A 78 -39.19 -15.17 -23.00
N ILE A 79 -39.83 -15.79 -22.02
CA ILE A 79 -40.93 -16.76 -22.23
C ILE A 79 -42.12 -16.07 -22.88
N GLN A 80 -42.52 -14.88 -22.36
CA GLN A 80 -43.62 -14.13 -22.93
C GLN A 80 -43.34 -13.67 -24.36
N ALA A 81 -42.12 -13.21 -24.66
CA ALA A 81 -41.73 -12.83 -26.01
C ALA A 81 -41.86 -14.00 -26.99
N LYS A 82 -41.45 -15.22 -26.62
CA LYS A 82 -41.62 -16.42 -27.43
C LYS A 82 -43.09 -16.79 -27.65
N ARG A 83 -43.89 -16.77 -26.59
CA ARG A 83 -45.35 -17.00 -26.66
C ARG A 83 -46.06 -16.03 -27.57
N ASN A 84 -45.74 -14.75 -27.47
CA ASN A 84 -46.36 -13.69 -28.30
C ASN A 84 -46.05 -13.87 -29.79
N ARG A 85 -44.88 -14.46 -30.11
CA ARG A 85 -44.49 -14.79 -31.50
C ARG A 85 -44.96 -16.15 -31.97
N GLN A 86 -45.71 -16.88 -31.12
CA GLN A 86 -46.14 -18.26 -31.38
C GLN A 86 -44.96 -19.23 -31.67
N GLU A 87 -43.79 -18.94 -31.11
CA GLU A 87 -42.57 -19.76 -31.21
C GLU A 87 -42.54 -20.82 -30.10
N PRO A 88 -41.91 -22.00 -30.35
CA PRO A 88 -41.74 -22.99 -29.29
C PRO A 88 -40.84 -22.45 -28.18
N VAL A 89 -41.22 -22.69 -26.90
CA VAL A 89 -40.48 -22.27 -25.75
C VAL A 89 -39.50 -23.36 -25.34
N SER A 90 -38.23 -23.15 -25.60
CA SER A 90 -37.15 -24.00 -25.08
C SER A 90 -36.58 -23.39 -23.79
N ILE A 91 -36.79 -24.06 -22.65
CA ILE A 91 -36.26 -23.60 -21.35
C ILE A 91 -34.73 -23.66 -21.37
N VAL A 92 -34.12 -24.67 -22.00
CA VAL A 92 -32.67 -24.78 -22.10
C VAL A 92 -32.04 -23.58 -22.81
N ALA A 93 -32.57 -23.22 -23.98
CA ALA A 93 -32.07 -22.05 -24.73
C ALA A 93 -32.28 -20.72 -23.97
N ILE A 94 -33.34 -20.60 -23.15
CA ILE A 94 -33.58 -19.44 -22.31
C ILE A 94 -32.57 -19.38 -21.18
N GLU A 95 -32.23 -20.51 -20.53
CA GLU A 95 -31.21 -20.54 -19.48
C GLU A 95 -29.82 -20.18 -20.01
N GLU A 96 -29.45 -20.65 -21.21
CA GLU A 96 -28.19 -20.29 -21.88
C GLU A 96 -28.07 -18.77 -22.08
N ILE A 97 -29.16 -18.11 -22.52
CA ILE A 97 -29.20 -16.65 -22.67
C ILE A 97 -29.05 -15.97 -21.32
N LEU A 98 -29.75 -16.47 -20.28
CA LEU A 98 -29.67 -15.92 -18.94
C LEU A 98 -28.29 -16.10 -18.33
N ASP A 99 -27.62 -17.22 -18.56
CA ASP A 99 -26.26 -17.45 -18.07
C ASP A 99 -25.26 -16.45 -18.67
N GLN A 100 -25.42 -16.13 -19.95
CA GLN A 100 -24.60 -15.12 -20.61
C GLN A 100 -24.93 -13.70 -20.11
N GLU A 101 -26.22 -13.33 -20.04
CA GLU A 101 -26.63 -12.00 -19.58
C GLU A 101 -26.27 -11.75 -18.11
N PHE A 102 -26.26 -12.78 -17.26
CA PHE A 102 -26.01 -12.68 -15.82
C PHE A 102 -24.59 -13.08 -15.38
N ALA A 103 -23.69 -13.36 -16.33
CA ALA A 103 -22.30 -13.73 -16.02
C ALA A 103 -21.57 -12.67 -15.17
N SER A 104 -21.80 -11.38 -15.41
CA SER A 104 -21.22 -10.28 -14.63
C SER A 104 -21.70 -10.23 -13.18
N TYR A 105 -22.95 -10.62 -12.94
CA TYR A 105 -23.51 -10.70 -11.57
C TYR A 105 -22.91 -11.88 -10.81
N GLN A 106 -22.71 -13.02 -11.46
CA GLN A 106 -22.05 -14.17 -10.87
C GLN A 106 -20.62 -13.81 -10.45
N LYS A 107 -19.89 -13.15 -11.33
CA LYS A 107 -18.53 -12.68 -11.02
C LYS A 107 -18.50 -11.76 -9.77
N GLN A 108 -19.46 -10.85 -9.63
CA GLN A 108 -19.55 -9.98 -8.46
C GLN A 108 -19.89 -10.76 -7.17
N LEU A 109 -20.67 -11.85 -7.25
CA LEU A 109 -20.92 -12.74 -6.11
C LEU A 109 -19.64 -13.44 -5.67
N ASP A 110 -18.87 -13.97 -6.65
CA ASP A 110 -17.60 -14.65 -6.39
C ASP A 110 -16.56 -13.67 -5.77
N GLU A 111 -16.51 -12.43 -6.24
CA GLU A 111 -15.66 -11.39 -5.66
C GLU A 111 -16.04 -11.07 -4.19
N ARG A 112 -17.33 -11.08 -3.84
CA ARG A 112 -17.79 -10.88 -2.46
C ARG A 112 -17.37 -12.04 -1.56
N ILE A 113 -17.47 -13.28 -2.05
CA ILE A 113 -17.00 -14.47 -1.32
C ILE A 113 -15.49 -14.38 -1.09
N SER A 114 -14.73 -13.99 -2.13
CA SER A 114 -13.27 -13.82 -2.01
C SER A 114 -12.91 -12.82 -0.91
N LYS A 115 -13.54 -11.65 -0.89
CA LYS A 115 -13.31 -10.62 0.15
C LYS A 115 -13.66 -11.13 1.56
N MET A 116 -14.71 -11.91 1.71
CA MET A 116 -15.07 -12.52 3.00
C MET A 116 -14.01 -13.54 3.45
N ASN A 117 -13.50 -14.37 2.53
CA ASN A 117 -12.44 -15.33 2.82
C ASN A 117 -11.12 -14.62 3.18
N GLU A 118 -10.76 -13.55 2.47
CA GLU A 118 -9.60 -12.72 2.80
C GLU A 118 -9.73 -12.11 4.22
N ALA A 119 -10.92 -11.63 4.59
CA ALA A 119 -11.17 -11.11 5.93
C ALA A 119 -11.05 -12.18 7.03
N LEU A 120 -11.49 -13.42 6.76
CA LEU A 120 -11.32 -14.57 7.67
C LEU A 120 -9.85 -14.92 7.84
N GLN A 121 -9.10 -15.03 6.74
CA GLN A 121 -7.66 -15.30 6.78
C GLN A 121 -6.89 -14.21 7.52
N TRP A 122 -7.27 -12.95 7.34
CA TRP A 122 -6.68 -11.83 8.06
C TRP A 122 -6.90 -11.91 9.57
N LYS A 123 -8.08 -12.37 10.00
CA LYS A 123 -8.41 -12.56 11.41
C LYS A 123 -7.67 -13.75 12.03
N GLU A 124 -7.44 -14.81 11.25
CA GLU A 124 -6.78 -16.04 11.70
C GLU A 124 -5.25 -15.94 11.68
N ALA A 125 -4.69 -14.91 11.00
CA ALA A 125 -3.25 -14.67 11.03
C ALA A 125 -2.78 -14.45 12.46
N ASP A 126 -1.67 -15.12 12.83
CA ASP A 126 -1.07 -15.01 14.15
C ASP A 126 -0.77 -13.53 14.47
N ALA A 127 -1.38 -13.04 15.54
CA ALA A 127 -1.15 -11.68 16.00
C ALA A 127 0.28 -11.57 16.55
N LEU A 128 1.07 -10.65 15.95
CA LEU A 128 2.37 -10.30 16.48
C LEU A 128 2.24 -9.77 17.92
N SER A 129 3.21 -10.08 18.76
CA SER A 129 3.34 -9.49 20.09
C SER A 129 3.59 -7.97 19.99
N GLU A 130 3.32 -7.24 21.09
CA GLU A 130 3.55 -5.79 21.13
C GLU A 130 5.00 -5.40 20.79
N ASP A 131 5.96 -6.21 21.21
CA ASP A 131 7.39 -5.95 20.94
C ASP A 131 7.75 -6.25 19.49
N GLU A 132 7.18 -7.29 18.89
CA GLU A 132 7.32 -7.57 17.45
C GLU A 132 6.67 -6.49 16.58
N ILE A 133 5.54 -5.94 16.99
CA ILE A 133 4.90 -4.79 16.30
C ILE A 133 5.80 -3.56 16.37
N LYS A 134 6.41 -3.27 17.52
CA LYS A 134 7.36 -2.15 17.66
C LYS A 134 8.58 -2.35 16.78
N GLU A 135 9.14 -3.54 16.76
CA GLU A 135 10.28 -3.89 15.92
C GLU A 135 9.94 -3.79 14.44
N LEU A 136 8.79 -4.32 14.02
CA LEU A 136 8.29 -4.24 12.65
C LEU A 136 8.22 -2.78 12.16
N LYS A 137 7.61 -1.89 12.97
CA LYS A 137 7.50 -0.46 12.66
C LYS A 137 8.87 0.22 12.61
N MET A 138 9.77 -0.13 13.53
CA MET A 138 11.12 0.43 13.58
C MET A 138 11.93 0.05 12.33
N LEU A 139 11.93 -1.23 11.96
CA LEU A 139 12.61 -1.73 10.77
C LEU A 139 12.05 -1.12 9.50
N TYR A 140 10.73 -1.11 9.35
CA TYR A 140 10.09 -0.53 8.18
C TYR A 140 10.40 0.97 8.03
N ARG A 141 10.34 1.74 9.12
CA ARG A 141 10.73 3.15 9.13
C ARG A 141 12.19 3.36 8.70
N LYS A 142 13.10 2.49 9.14
CA LYS A 142 14.51 2.52 8.72
C LYS A 142 14.64 2.26 7.22
N LEU A 143 13.93 1.25 6.70
CA LEU A 143 13.93 0.90 5.27
C LEU A 143 13.30 2.01 4.40
N VAL A 144 12.22 2.65 4.85
CA VAL A 144 11.63 3.83 4.18
C VAL A 144 12.67 4.94 4.02
N LYS A 145 13.44 5.26 5.06
CA LYS A 145 14.50 6.28 4.99
C LYS A 145 15.55 5.98 3.93
N ILE A 146 15.88 4.71 3.73
CA ILE A 146 16.97 4.28 2.83
C ILE A 146 16.45 3.99 1.42
N LEU A 147 15.29 3.38 1.28
CA LEU A 147 14.82 2.81 0.02
C LEU A 147 13.66 3.58 -0.64
N HIS A 148 12.94 4.46 0.08
CA HIS A 148 11.80 5.17 -0.50
C HIS A 148 12.24 6.19 -1.55
N SER A 149 11.52 6.28 -2.68
CA SER A 149 11.84 7.19 -3.80
C SER A 149 11.89 8.66 -3.39
N ASP A 150 11.00 9.07 -2.49
CA ASP A 150 10.93 10.45 -2.03
C ASP A 150 12.10 10.83 -1.14
N MET A 151 12.66 9.83 -0.43
CA MET A 151 13.85 10.00 0.41
C MET A 151 15.15 9.90 -0.40
N ASN A 152 15.20 8.99 -1.38
CA ASN A 152 16.35 8.71 -2.22
C ASN A 152 15.94 8.62 -3.70
N PRO A 153 15.93 9.74 -4.45
CA PRO A 153 15.55 9.76 -5.86
C PRO A 153 16.44 8.90 -6.75
N ASP A 154 17.73 8.81 -6.43
CA ASP A 154 18.78 8.15 -7.22
C ASP A 154 18.95 6.65 -6.90
N ARG A 155 17.92 6.02 -6.32
CA ARG A 155 17.98 4.60 -5.97
C ARG A 155 18.11 3.71 -7.21
N THR A 156 18.86 2.62 -7.07
CA THR A 156 19.03 1.59 -8.10
C THR A 156 17.73 0.78 -8.29
N ASP A 157 17.61 0.06 -9.41
CA ASP A 157 16.45 -0.82 -9.64
C ASP A 157 16.37 -1.94 -8.59
N ALA A 158 17.53 -2.49 -8.15
CA ALA A 158 17.58 -3.45 -7.05
C ALA A 158 17.02 -2.87 -5.73
N GLN A 159 17.31 -1.61 -5.42
CA GLN A 159 16.76 -0.93 -4.23
C GLN A 159 15.26 -0.66 -4.35
N LYS A 160 14.75 -0.43 -5.55
CA LYS A 160 13.29 -0.32 -5.80
C LYS A 160 12.59 -1.65 -5.50
N GLU A 161 13.14 -2.74 -6.02
CA GLU A 161 12.62 -4.08 -5.82
C GLU A 161 12.65 -4.48 -4.33
N LEU A 162 13.77 -4.22 -3.62
CA LEU A 162 13.86 -4.42 -2.18
C LEU A 162 12.82 -3.61 -1.41
N PHE A 163 12.52 -2.39 -1.85
CA PHE A 163 11.47 -1.58 -1.21
C PHE A 163 10.07 -2.17 -1.40
N GLU A 164 9.74 -2.67 -2.60
CA GLU A 164 8.46 -3.34 -2.87
C GLU A 164 8.30 -4.59 -1.98
N HIS A 165 9.37 -5.37 -1.81
CA HIS A 165 9.38 -6.48 -0.86
C HIS A 165 9.19 -6.03 0.58
N ALA A 166 9.83 -4.93 1.00
CA ALA A 166 9.67 -4.38 2.35
C ALA A 166 8.24 -3.90 2.61
N VAL A 167 7.60 -3.23 1.64
CA VAL A 167 6.19 -2.82 1.72
C VAL A 167 5.28 -4.04 1.85
N THR A 168 5.53 -5.08 1.07
CA THR A 168 4.74 -6.32 1.12
C THR A 168 4.90 -7.04 2.46
N ALA A 169 6.14 -7.13 2.96
CA ALA A 169 6.43 -7.73 4.27
C ALA A 169 5.75 -6.94 5.41
N TYR A 170 5.81 -5.61 5.37
CA TYR A 170 5.13 -4.76 6.35
C TYR A 170 3.60 -4.95 6.35
N LYS A 171 2.98 -5.00 5.16
CA LYS A 171 1.53 -5.26 4.99
C LYS A 171 1.10 -6.59 5.60
N ASN A 172 1.95 -7.60 5.51
CA ASN A 172 1.66 -8.96 5.96
C ASN A 172 2.15 -9.24 7.40
N GLY A 173 2.78 -8.26 8.07
CA GLY A 173 3.36 -8.45 9.39
C GLY A 173 4.58 -9.38 9.40
N ASP A 174 5.25 -9.56 8.26
CA ASP A 174 6.39 -10.46 8.10
C ASP A 174 7.69 -9.81 8.61
N LEU A 175 7.90 -9.95 9.90
CA LEU A 175 9.09 -9.44 10.59
C LEU A 175 10.38 -10.13 10.12
N ALA A 176 10.32 -11.41 9.74
CA ALA A 176 11.49 -12.15 9.29
C ALA A 176 12.04 -11.59 7.98
N THR A 177 11.14 -11.33 7.01
CA THR A 177 11.52 -10.70 5.74
C THR A 177 12.05 -9.29 5.94
N LEU A 178 11.45 -8.48 6.83
CA LEU A 178 11.98 -7.13 7.11
C LEU A 178 13.38 -7.15 7.74
N ARG A 179 13.67 -8.08 8.65
CA ARG A 179 15.00 -8.28 9.22
C ARG A 179 16.02 -8.67 8.14
N MET A 180 15.61 -9.54 7.20
CA MET A 180 16.48 -9.96 6.09
C MET A 180 16.82 -8.77 5.18
N ILE A 181 15.81 -7.97 4.79
CA ILE A 181 16.01 -6.78 3.95
C ILE A 181 16.90 -5.76 4.69
N ASP A 182 16.68 -5.54 5.98
CA ASP A 182 17.51 -4.64 6.80
C ASP A 182 18.96 -5.06 6.83
N ALA A 183 19.24 -6.36 6.96
CA ALA A 183 20.59 -6.89 6.92
C ALA A 183 21.27 -6.72 5.54
N MET A 184 20.49 -6.84 4.44
CA MET A 184 21.00 -6.60 3.08
C MET A 184 21.36 -5.13 2.86
N VAL A 185 20.51 -4.21 3.32
CA VAL A 185 20.70 -2.77 3.14
C VAL A 185 21.73 -2.20 4.10
N GLY A 186 21.83 -2.74 5.31
CA GLY A 186 22.78 -2.28 6.33
C GLY A 186 24.25 -2.41 5.94
N SER A 187 24.58 -3.26 4.98
CA SER A 187 25.93 -3.41 4.44
C SER A 187 26.30 -2.37 3.37
N GLU A 188 25.32 -1.71 2.75
CA GLU A 188 25.53 -0.74 1.65
C GLU A 188 25.56 0.73 2.08
N THR A 189 25.12 1.05 3.31
CA THR A 189 24.89 2.43 3.76
C THR A 189 26.12 3.19 4.21
N LEU A 190 27.32 2.60 4.11
CA LEU A 190 28.57 3.29 4.38
C LEU A 190 29.07 3.95 3.09
N ILE A 191 29.03 5.30 3.05
CA ILE A 191 29.69 6.19 2.10
C ILE A 191 28.74 6.85 1.06
N LYS A 192 28.07 7.94 1.47
CA LYS A 192 27.94 9.12 0.61
C LYS A 192 28.29 10.35 1.47
N GLN A 193 29.57 10.69 1.53
CA GLN A 193 29.98 12.06 1.79
C GLN A 193 29.74 12.84 0.50
N SER A 194 28.63 13.51 0.39
CA SER A 194 28.35 14.41 -0.72
C SER A 194 29.05 15.73 -0.49
N ASN A 195 29.90 16.14 -1.44
CA ASN A 195 30.40 17.51 -1.55
C ASN A 195 29.28 18.39 -2.13
N ASP A 196 28.16 18.52 -1.42
CA ASP A 196 27.02 19.30 -1.90
C ASP A 196 27.31 20.78 -1.76
N THR A 197 26.96 21.54 -2.80
CA THR A 197 27.00 23.00 -2.74
C THR A 197 25.83 23.54 -1.92
N THR A 198 25.95 24.76 -1.37
CA THR A 198 24.86 25.41 -0.63
C THR A 198 23.57 25.53 -1.44
N GLU A 199 23.69 25.70 -2.77
CA GLU A 199 22.54 25.75 -3.69
C GLU A 199 21.82 24.41 -3.75
N GLN A 200 22.56 23.30 -3.93
CA GLN A 200 22.00 21.94 -3.96
C GLN A 200 21.29 21.58 -2.63
N LEU A 201 21.86 21.96 -1.49
CA LEU A 201 21.23 21.77 -0.20
C LEU A 201 19.92 22.57 -0.06
N ASN A 202 19.85 23.79 -0.56
CA ASN A 202 18.63 24.60 -0.54
C ASN A 202 17.55 24.03 -1.48
N GLU A 203 17.92 23.49 -2.62
CA GLU A 203 16.99 22.79 -3.53
C GLU A 203 16.43 21.54 -2.89
N GLU A 204 17.28 20.71 -2.25
CA GLU A 204 16.84 19.51 -1.54
C GLU A 204 15.90 19.87 -0.38
N LYS A 205 16.20 20.91 0.40
CA LYS A 205 15.33 21.41 1.45
C LYS A 205 13.93 21.77 0.90
N ARG A 206 13.86 22.52 -0.21
CA ARG A 206 12.60 22.89 -0.84
C ARG A 206 11.84 21.65 -1.35
N ARG A 207 12.55 20.70 -1.93
CA ARG A 207 11.97 19.43 -2.38
C ARG A 207 11.31 18.68 -1.21
N LEU A 208 12.02 18.52 -0.11
CA LEU A 208 11.51 17.83 1.08
C LEU A 208 10.31 18.56 1.70
N GLN A 209 10.33 19.90 1.79
CA GLN A 209 9.20 20.68 2.27
C GLN A 209 7.94 20.49 1.41
N ASN A 210 8.08 20.48 0.09
CA ASN A 210 6.97 20.25 -0.82
C ASN A 210 6.41 18.83 -0.70
N LEU A 211 7.26 17.82 -0.53
CA LEU A 211 6.84 16.43 -0.30
C LEU A 211 6.09 16.28 1.02
N LEU A 212 6.62 16.89 2.09
CA LEU A 212 5.99 16.90 3.41
C LEU A 212 4.56 17.41 3.33
N LYS A 213 4.37 18.57 2.68
CA LYS A 213 3.04 19.14 2.47
C LYS A 213 2.11 18.20 1.70
N LYS A 214 2.57 17.59 0.61
CA LYS A 214 1.78 16.64 -0.17
C LYS A 214 1.33 15.42 0.62
N ILE A 215 2.21 14.88 1.46
CA ILE A 215 1.88 13.71 2.29
C ILE A 215 0.90 14.11 3.39
N GLN A 216 1.09 15.26 4.05
CA GLN A 216 0.13 15.78 5.03
C GLN A 216 -1.28 15.98 4.44
N GLU A 217 -1.37 16.42 3.18
CA GLU A 217 -2.65 16.56 2.47
C GLU A 217 -3.28 15.20 2.09
N SER A 218 -2.49 14.11 2.08
CA SER A 218 -2.94 12.76 1.71
C SER A 218 -3.34 11.88 2.89
N ILE A 219 -2.99 12.27 4.11
CA ILE A 219 -3.40 11.64 5.38
C ILE A 219 -4.74 12.21 5.83
#